data_26789a07eb1679714cd0e4d6d13efa88
#
_entry.id   26789a07eb1679714cd0e4d6d13efa88
#
_cell.length_a   1.000
_cell.length_b   1.000
_cell.length_c   1.000
_cell.angle_alpha   90.00
_cell.angle_beta   90.00
_cell.angle_gamma   90.00
#
_symmetry.space_group_name_H-M   'P 1'
#
loop_
_entity.id
_entity.type
_entity.pdbx_description
1 polymer ?
#
loop_
_entity_poly.entity_id
_entity_poly.type
_entity_poly.pdbx_seq_one_letter_code
_entity_poly.pdbx_strand_id
1 'polypeptide(L)'
;VAFAVGALITRRVDAEWIQLARRFALASWLFLGIGIVLGAHWAYYEIGWGGYWGWDAVENAALMPWLISTAFLHSLMIQEKRGMLKVWNASLVLGASTLAIVGTFLVRSGVLSSIHAFGASTLGVPFVILIAVMVVGSIYLVVSRRDVLRSEHQLDSLISREAAFMLNNIVLVALAFVIFWGTFFPLISGAVTGTESEVGAPWFDRYTVPLALALVALAGIGPIIPWRRATLAHLRRNFALPLAAAALILVLSFTTLGISSSPATVTLFCAVAFVLTSIGQEFWRGFIARRAMSSEAPPLALLSMIRRNRRRYGGYIVHVGIAILLLGIAASSTFTHTAFTNLARGRSTTLGGYRMTNVRPTASIVTDPTSTGALLTLGVILRVTRDGRYVMTLHPTAEFYPDASGAEGPVGSLIAGDQVSELSLNTSLRRDISAAIDAAEIQTALQGEINQANALVVKDRAAGPAKQTELSYFLLAAIARGYLHDPPTAPLKLASTPLVVWLWIGALIVLAGGLIAIWPPPGAMTGRVRARYLARVAQELGRA
;
A
#
# COMPACT_ATOMS: atom_id res chain seq x y z
N VAL A 1 21.79 -0.86 -4.63
CA VAL A 1 22.36 -1.18 -5.95
C VAL A 1 23.83 -0.85 -6.01
N ALA A 2 24.28 0.40 -5.76
CA ALA A 2 25.69 0.80 -5.87
C ALA A 2 26.64 -0.16 -5.14
N PHE A 3 26.31 -0.54 -3.91
CA PHE A 3 27.14 -1.52 -3.16
C PHE A 3 27.13 -2.91 -3.79
N ALA A 4 26.02 -3.35 -4.41
CA ALA A 4 25.97 -4.66 -5.05
C ALA A 4 26.79 -4.67 -6.35
N VAL A 5 26.61 -3.64 -7.19
CA VAL A 5 27.38 -3.47 -8.43
C VAL A 5 28.87 -3.33 -8.10
N GLY A 6 29.22 -2.47 -7.14
CA GLY A 6 30.61 -2.30 -6.69
C GLY A 6 31.25 -3.59 -6.18
N ALA A 7 30.53 -4.37 -5.37
CA ALA A 7 31.00 -5.67 -4.87
C ALA A 7 31.22 -6.68 -6.00
N LEU A 8 30.31 -6.73 -6.99
CA LEU A 8 30.44 -7.60 -8.16
C LEU A 8 31.59 -7.18 -9.08
N ILE A 9 31.77 -5.89 -9.33
CA ILE A 9 32.89 -5.36 -10.15
C ILE A 9 34.22 -5.68 -9.47
N THR A 10 34.34 -5.38 -8.16
CA THR A 10 35.59 -5.58 -7.38
C THR A 10 35.81 -7.02 -6.92
N ARG A 11 34.86 -7.92 -7.18
CA ARG A 11 34.85 -9.33 -6.72
C ARG A 11 34.92 -9.50 -5.20
N ARG A 12 34.44 -8.48 -4.45
CA ARG A 12 34.41 -8.48 -2.97
C ARG A 12 32.99 -8.68 -2.47
N VAL A 13 32.55 -9.95 -2.45
CA VAL A 13 31.21 -10.36 -1.96
C VAL A 13 31.29 -10.96 -0.56
N ASP A 14 31.99 -10.28 0.35
CA ASP A 14 32.28 -10.66 1.72
C ASP A 14 31.21 -10.23 2.73
N ALA A 15 31.47 -10.48 4.03
CA ALA A 15 30.54 -10.13 5.10
C ALA A 15 30.35 -8.61 5.29
N GLU A 16 31.34 -7.77 4.92
CA GLU A 16 31.21 -6.30 5.02
C GLU A 16 30.19 -5.77 4.03
N TRP A 17 30.24 -6.25 2.78
CA TRP A 17 29.25 -5.91 1.76
C TRP A 17 27.83 -6.21 2.24
N ILE A 18 27.60 -7.40 2.81
CA ILE A 18 26.28 -7.82 3.31
C ILE A 18 25.77 -6.87 4.39
N GLN A 19 26.62 -6.48 5.35
CA GLN A 19 26.24 -5.60 6.45
C GLN A 19 25.87 -4.19 5.97
N LEU A 20 26.60 -3.66 4.99
CA LEU A 20 26.31 -2.35 4.38
C LEU A 20 25.05 -2.42 3.54
N ALA A 21 24.96 -3.37 2.61
CA ALA A 21 23.82 -3.54 1.72
C ALA A 21 22.51 -3.69 2.50
N ARG A 22 22.50 -4.45 3.60
CA ARG A 22 21.33 -4.66 4.44
C ARG A 22 20.77 -3.37 5.04
N ARG A 23 21.63 -2.47 5.55
CA ARG A 23 21.16 -1.23 6.18
C ARG A 23 20.45 -0.33 5.17
N PHE A 24 21.08 -0.16 4.01
CA PHE A 24 20.49 0.66 2.95
C PHE A 24 19.24 0.00 2.34
N ALA A 25 19.24 -1.32 2.17
CA ALA A 25 18.08 -2.06 1.69
C ALA A 25 16.91 -1.96 2.67
N LEU A 26 17.15 -2.09 3.97
CA LEU A 26 16.11 -1.96 4.99
C LEU A 26 15.56 -0.52 5.05
N ALA A 27 16.42 0.50 4.90
CA ALA A 27 15.99 1.89 4.81
C ALA A 27 15.13 2.12 3.55
N SER A 28 15.61 1.70 2.37
CA SER A 28 14.85 1.81 1.11
C SER A 28 13.52 1.07 1.18
N TRP A 29 13.50 -0.15 1.73
CA TRP A 29 12.30 -0.94 1.93
C TRP A 29 11.27 -0.21 2.83
N LEU A 30 11.76 0.40 3.93
CA LEU A 30 10.90 1.14 4.85
C LEU A 30 10.29 2.39 4.21
N PHE A 31 11.11 3.21 3.53
CA PHE A 31 10.62 4.42 2.87
C PHE A 31 9.68 4.10 1.70
N LEU A 32 9.96 3.05 0.92
CA LEU A 32 9.05 2.59 -0.13
C LEU A 32 7.73 2.09 0.46
N GLY A 33 7.78 1.32 1.57
CA GLY A 33 6.58 0.88 2.29
C GLY A 33 5.76 2.05 2.85
N ILE A 34 6.42 3.09 3.39
CA ILE A 34 5.74 4.33 3.82
C ILE A 34 5.05 4.98 2.62
N GLY A 35 5.74 5.10 1.47
CA GLY A 35 5.16 5.68 0.26
C GLY A 35 3.92 4.93 -0.21
N ILE A 36 3.95 3.58 -0.23
CA ILE A 36 2.80 2.74 -0.59
C ILE A 36 1.62 2.99 0.37
N VAL A 37 1.87 3.01 1.69
CA VAL A 37 0.81 3.22 2.69
C VAL A 37 0.23 4.63 2.60
N LEU A 38 1.07 5.65 2.41
CA LEU A 38 0.59 7.03 2.26
C LEU A 38 -0.20 7.21 0.97
N GLY A 39 0.20 6.55 -0.13
CA GLY A 39 -0.56 6.54 -1.38
C GLY A 39 -1.91 5.86 -1.22
N ALA A 40 -1.97 4.69 -0.57
CA ALA A 40 -3.21 3.99 -0.25
C ALA A 40 -4.12 4.81 0.69
N HIS A 41 -3.53 5.52 1.65
CA HIS A 41 -4.27 6.42 2.55
C HIS A 41 -4.85 7.60 1.78
N TRP A 42 -4.05 8.25 0.92
CA TRP A 42 -4.50 9.33 0.06
C TRP A 42 -5.65 8.87 -0.84
N ALA A 43 -5.50 7.73 -1.54
CA ALA A 43 -6.55 7.18 -2.39
C ALA A 43 -7.86 6.93 -1.61
N TYR A 44 -7.77 6.44 -0.38
CA TYR A 44 -8.93 6.16 0.46
C TYR A 44 -9.69 7.43 0.89
N TYR A 45 -8.99 8.55 1.11
CA TYR A 45 -9.59 9.80 1.58
C TYR A 45 -10.03 10.72 0.43
N GLU A 46 -9.27 10.76 -0.67
CA GLU A 46 -9.49 11.70 -1.77
C GLU A 46 -10.31 11.09 -2.93
N ILE A 47 -10.12 9.80 -3.21
CA ILE A 47 -10.81 9.15 -4.34
C ILE A 47 -12.12 8.53 -3.85
N GLY A 48 -13.23 9.23 -3.94
CA GLY A 48 -14.53 8.83 -3.42
C GLY A 48 -15.12 7.52 -3.95
N TRP A 49 -14.52 6.91 -4.97
CA TRP A 49 -15.05 5.71 -5.63
C TRP A 49 -14.10 4.49 -5.61
N GLY A 50 -12.81 4.65 -5.29
CA GLY A 50 -11.79 3.60 -5.47
C GLY A 50 -11.47 2.75 -4.23
N GLY A 51 -11.66 3.27 -3.01
CA GLY A 51 -11.14 2.63 -1.80
C GLY A 51 -9.62 2.85 -1.65
N TYR A 52 -8.94 2.05 -0.81
CA TYR A 52 -7.52 2.23 -0.51
C TYR A 52 -6.58 1.49 -1.47
N TRP A 53 -7.09 0.62 -2.37
CA TRP A 53 -6.31 -0.16 -3.34
C TRP A 53 -7.18 -0.63 -4.50
N GLY A 54 -6.79 -0.31 -5.70
CA GLY A 54 -7.53 -0.62 -6.93
C GLY A 54 -6.79 -1.55 -7.91
N TRP A 55 -5.58 -2.05 -7.59
CA TRP A 55 -4.70 -2.74 -8.53
C TRP A 55 -4.31 -1.90 -9.74
N ASP A 56 -4.29 -0.58 -9.56
CA ASP A 56 -3.84 0.34 -10.60
C ASP A 56 -2.37 0.12 -10.97
N ALA A 57 -1.99 0.46 -12.21
CA ALA A 57 -0.64 0.24 -12.72
C ALA A 57 0.45 0.93 -11.88
N VAL A 58 0.16 2.12 -11.31
CA VAL A 58 1.09 2.88 -10.46
C VAL A 58 1.21 2.26 -9.06
N GLU A 59 0.09 1.82 -8.48
CA GLU A 59 0.09 1.08 -7.21
C GLU A 59 0.92 -0.20 -7.33
N ASN A 60 0.67 -0.97 -8.38
CA ASN A 60 1.39 -2.21 -8.69
C ASN A 60 2.88 -1.96 -8.90
N ALA A 61 3.23 -0.88 -9.61
CA ALA A 61 4.61 -0.48 -9.87
C ALA A 61 5.41 -0.19 -8.59
N ALA A 62 4.76 0.33 -7.54
CA ALA A 62 5.39 0.56 -6.24
C ALA A 62 5.49 -0.74 -5.41
N LEU A 63 4.49 -1.62 -5.51
CA LEU A 63 4.42 -2.86 -4.72
C LEU A 63 5.46 -3.91 -5.17
N MET A 64 5.70 -4.06 -6.49
CA MET A 64 6.65 -5.04 -7.02
C MET A 64 8.08 -4.89 -6.45
N PRO A 65 8.76 -3.74 -6.52
CA PRO A 65 10.09 -3.57 -5.94
C PRO A 65 10.08 -3.73 -4.41
N TRP A 66 8.99 -3.42 -3.71
CA TRP A 66 8.86 -3.64 -2.27
C TRP A 66 8.85 -5.14 -1.94
N LEU A 67 8.12 -5.96 -2.70
CA LEU A 67 8.09 -7.43 -2.54
C LEU A 67 9.45 -8.06 -2.81
N ILE A 68 10.14 -7.66 -3.88
CA ILE A 68 11.48 -8.17 -4.22
C ILE A 68 12.51 -7.72 -3.16
N SER A 69 12.40 -6.49 -2.64
CA SER A 69 13.24 -6.03 -1.53
C SER A 69 12.97 -6.80 -0.25
N THR A 70 11.71 -7.19 0.01
CA THR A 70 11.33 -8.05 1.13
C THR A 70 11.96 -9.44 0.98
N ALA A 71 11.91 -10.04 -0.21
CA ALA A 71 12.60 -11.29 -0.52
C ALA A 71 14.09 -11.18 -0.27
N PHE A 72 14.74 -10.11 -0.74
CA PHE A 72 16.15 -9.84 -0.51
C PHE A 72 16.51 -9.76 0.98
N LEU A 73 15.75 -9.03 1.79
CA LEU A 73 16.00 -8.90 3.23
C LEU A 73 15.90 -10.23 3.97
N HIS A 74 14.96 -11.12 3.59
CA HIS A 74 14.84 -12.45 4.17
C HIS A 74 15.96 -13.40 3.71
N SER A 75 16.26 -13.40 2.41
CA SER A 75 17.31 -14.23 1.82
C SER A 75 18.71 -13.83 2.33
N LEU A 76 18.93 -12.54 2.60
CA LEU A 76 20.16 -12.02 3.14
C LEU A 76 20.49 -12.62 4.53
N MET A 77 19.46 -12.95 5.33
CA MET A 77 19.65 -13.64 6.62
C MET A 77 20.21 -15.06 6.46
N ILE A 78 19.82 -15.76 5.37
CA ILE A 78 20.37 -17.08 5.04
C ILE A 78 21.84 -16.93 4.63
N GLN A 79 22.15 -15.94 3.78
CA GLN A 79 23.53 -15.69 3.35
C GLN A 79 24.44 -15.33 4.54
N GLU A 80 23.98 -14.49 5.47
CA GLU A 80 24.74 -14.15 6.67
C GLU A 80 25.03 -15.35 7.60
N LYS A 81 24.08 -16.28 7.69
CA LYS A 81 24.19 -17.42 8.64
C LYS A 81 24.81 -18.66 8.02
N ARG A 82 24.65 -18.84 6.71
CA ARG A 82 24.95 -20.10 6.02
C ARG A 82 25.82 -19.94 4.75
N GLY A 83 26.12 -18.71 4.33
CA GLY A 83 26.85 -18.46 3.07
C GLY A 83 26.13 -18.95 1.81
N MET A 84 24.80 -19.19 1.89
CA MET A 84 23.96 -19.69 0.80
C MET A 84 23.30 -18.54 0.04
N LEU A 85 22.76 -18.81 -1.15
CA LEU A 85 21.92 -17.91 -1.94
C LEU A 85 22.61 -16.61 -2.42
N LYS A 86 23.93 -16.61 -2.61
CA LYS A 86 24.68 -15.42 -3.04
C LYS A 86 24.24 -14.91 -4.42
N VAL A 87 24.07 -15.81 -5.41
CA VAL A 87 23.54 -15.47 -6.76
C VAL A 87 22.14 -14.89 -6.65
N TRP A 88 21.28 -15.55 -5.89
CA TRP A 88 19.89 -15.15 -5.66
C TRP A 88 19.81 -13.73 -5.08
N ASN A 89 20.60 -13.44 -4.05
CA ASN A 89 20.63 -12.13 -3.40
C ASN A 89 21.15 -11.02 -4.33
N ALA A 90 22.19 -11.30 -5.12
CA ALA A 90 22.66 -10.36 -6.14
C ALA A 90 21.55 -10.07 -7.16
N SER A 91 20.86 -11.10 -7.65
CA SER A 91 19.75 -10.95 -8.60
C SER A 91 18.56 -10.17 -8.00
N LEU A 92 18.18 -10.43 -6.73
CA LEU A 92 17.06 -9.74 -6.08
C LEU A 92 17.34 -8.24 -5.89
N VAL A 93 18.53 -7.86 -5.43
CA VAL A 93 18.83 -6.42 -5.21
C VAL A 93 18.94 -5.64 -6.53
N LEU A 94 19.47 -6.26 -7.59
CA LEU A 94 19.51 -5.66 -8.92
C LEU A 94 18.10 -5.60 -9.54
N GLY A 95 17.31 -6.67 -9.40
CA GLY A 95 15.92 -6.74 -9.87
C GLY A 95 15.01 -5.73 -9.17
N ALA A 96 15.10 -5.57 -7.84
CA ALA A 96 14.34 -4.57 -7.11
C ALA A 96 14.59 -3.14 -7.62
N SER A 97 15.86 -2.84 -7.93
CA SER A 97 16.23 -1.54 -8.48
C SER A 97 15.72 -1.33 -9.91
N THR A 98 15.83 -2.36 -10.74
CA THR A 98 15.29 -2.31 -12.12
C THR A 98 13.77 -2.09 -12.09
N LEU A 99 13.04 -2.80 -11.22
CA LEU A 99 11.60 -2.63 -11.05
C LEU A 99 11.22 -1.23 -10.55
N ALA A 100 12.03 -0.59 -9.70
CA ALA A 100 11.79 0.79 -9.30
C ALA A 100 11.90 1.78 -10.48
N ILE A 101 12.87 1.56 -11.39
CA ILE A 101 12.98 2.36 -12.62
C ILE A 101 11.84 2.03 -13.60
N VAL A 102 11.42 0.77 -13.70
CA VAL A 102 10.22 0.36 -14.47
C VAL A 102 8.98 1.08 -13.93
N GLY A 103 8.82 1.19 -12.62
CA GLY A 103 7.72 1.97 -12.02
C GLY A 103 7.75 3.44 -12.43
N THR A 104 8.92 4.08 -12.42
CA THR A 104 9.09 5.46 -12.88
C THR A 104 8.77 5.59 -14.38
N PHE A 105 9.18 4.61 -15.19
CA PHE A 105 8.83 4.55 -16.62
C PHE A 105 7.31 4.52 -16.80
N LEU A 106 6.59 3.64 -16.10
CA LEU A 106 5.13 3.52 -16.23
C LEU A 106 4.41 4.85 -15.93
N VAL A 107 4.82 5.55 -14.86
CA VAL A 107 4.22 6.84 -14.45
C VAL A 107 4.51 7.96 -15.44
N ARG A 108 5.71 7.95 -16.08
CA ARG A 108 6.19 9.07 -16.91
C ARG A 108 6.03 8.87 -18.40
N SER A 109 5.87 7.63 -18.89
CA SER A 109 5.75 7.35 -20.32
C SER A 109 4.35 7.52 -20.88
N GLY A 110 3.32 7.45 -20.04
CA GLY A 110 1.92 7.43 -20.49
C GLY A 110 1.55 6.17 -21.28
N VAL A 111 2.37 5.11 -21.21
CA VAL A 111 2.14 3.85 -21.95
C VAL A 111 0.96 3.06 -21.41
N LEU A 112 0.66 3.22 -20.12
CA LEU A 112 -0.53 2.64 -19.48
C LEU A 112 -1.41 3.77 -18.95
N SER A 113 -2.71 3.64 -19.10
CA SER A 113 -3.68 4.52 -18.47
C SER A 113 -3.69 4.28 -16.96
N SER A 114 -3.66 5.36 -16.18
CA SER A 114 -3.74 5.31 -14.73
C SER A 114 -4.29 6.62 -14.20
N ILE A 115 -5.15 6.53 -13.20
CA ILE A 115 -5.66 7.69 -12.46
C ILE A 115 -4.57 8.41 -11.65
N HIS A 116 -3.41 7.77 -11.46
CA HIS A 116 -2.24 8.31 -10.77
C HIS A 116 -1.15 8.83 -11.74
N ALA A 117 -1.39 8.84 -13.04
CA ALA A 117 -0.41 9.29 -14.05
C ALA A 117 -0.56 10.79 -14.32
N PHE A 118 -0.08 11.64 -13.43
CA PHE A 118 -0.18 13.11 -13.50
C PHE A 118 0.79 13.78 -14.50
N GLY A 119 1.07 13.20 -15.62
CA GLY A 119 1.85 13.84 -16.68
C GLY A 119 2.69 12.86 -17.48
N ALA A 120 2.19 12.52 -18.64
CA ALA A 120 2.98 11.87 -19.67
C ALA A 120 4.09 12.81 -20.17
N SER A 121 5.29 12.27 -20.39
CA SER A 121 6.43 13.03 -20.90
C SER A 121 7.12 12.26 -22.02
N THR A 122 7.98 12.95 -22.79
CA THR A 122 8.78 12.37 -23.85
C THR A 122 9.93 11.46 -23.36
N LEU A 123 9.98 11.17 -22.05
CA LEU A 123 11.05 10.39 -21.42
C LEU A 123 10.90 8.87 -21.58
N GLY A 124 9.87 8.37 -22.28
CA GLY A 124 9.64 6.92 -22.46
C GLY A 124 10.84 6.19 -23.03
N VAL A 125 11.38 6.66 -24.17
CA VAL A 125 12.53 6.03 -24.84
C VAL A 125 13.81 6.03 -23.99
N PRO A 126 14.24 7.14 -23.37
CA PRO A 126 15.37 7.14 -22.44
C PRO A 126 15.24 6.13 -21.29
N PHE A 127 14.04 5.99 -20.71
CA PHE A 127 13.81 4.99 -19.66
C PHE A 127 13.91 3.55 -20.17
N VAL A 128 13.38 3.24 -21.36
CA VAL A 128 13.51 1.89 -21.96
C VAL A 128 14.98 1.54 -22.17
N ILE A 129 15.80 2.47 -22.70
CA ILE A 129 17.24 2.27 -22.86
C ILE A 129 17.91 2.03 -21.51
N LEU A 130 17.60 2.84 -20.49
CA LEU A 130 18.14 2.67 -19.15
C LEU A 130 17.77 1.31 -18.55
N ILE A 131 16.52 0.88 -18.66
CA ILE A 131 16.04 -0.43 -18.19
C ILE A 131 16.80 -1.56 -18.93
N ALA A 132 16.94 -1.47 -20.24
CA ALA A 132 17.69 -2.46 -21.03
C ALA A 132 19.15 -2.56 -20.56
N VAL A 133 19.83 -1.42 -20.36
CA VAL A 133 21.21 -1.37 -19.83
C VAL A 133 21.28 -1.99 -18.42
N MET A 134 20.33 -1.67 -17.54
CA MET A 134 20.28 -2.24 -16.20
C MET A 134 20.05 -3.75 -16.21
N VAL A 135 19.14 -4.26 -17.04
CA VAL A 135 18.86 -5.71 -17.16
C VAL A 135 20.07 -6.45 -17.72
N VAL A 136 20.58 -6.01 -18.89
CA VAL A 136 21.73 -6.66 -19.55
C VAL A 136 22.98 -6.58 -18.65
N GLY A 137 23.26 -5.41 -18.09
CA GLY A 137 24.39 -5.20 -17.16
C GLY A 137 24.26 -6.06 -15.90
N SER A 138 23.07 -6.20 -15.33
CA SER A 138 22.81 -7.06 -14.17
C SER A 138 23.05 -8.54 -14.50
N ILE A 139 22.52 -9.02 -15.61
CA ILE A 139 22.73 -10.40 -16.08
C ILE A 139 24.23 -10.65 -16.32
N TYR A 140 24.90 -9.75 -17.03
CA TYR A 140 26.34 -9.85 -17.29
C TYR A 140 27.16 -9.92 -15.97
N LEU A 141 26.89 -9.01 -15.03
CA LEU A 141 27.61 -8.99 -13.75
C LEU A 141 27.38 -10.27 -12.93
N VAL A 142 26.14 -10.76 -12.84
CA VAL A 142 25.85 -11.99 -12.10
C VAL A 142 26.46 -13.21 -12.76
N VAL A 143 26.33 -13.34 -14.08
CA VAL A 143 26.85 -14.49 -14.83
C VAL A 143 28.39 -14.51 -14.84
N SER A 144 29.04 -13.36 -15.07
CA SER A 144 30.50 -13.25 -15.10
C SER A 144 31.18 -13.40 -13.73
N ARG A 145 30.40 -13.38 -12.64
CA ARG A 145 30.89 -13.51 -11.25
C ARG A 145 30.39 -14.76 -10.54
N ARG A 146 29.89 -15.75 -11.28
CA ARG A 146 29.39 -17.03 -10.72
C ARG A 146 30.40 -17.74 -9.82
N ASP A 147 31.69 -17.65 -10.13
CA ASP A 147 32.77 -18.20 -9.36
C ASP A 147 32.81 -17.66 -7.92
N VAL A 148 32.68 -16.33 -7.77
CA VAL A 148 32.69 -15.65 -6.45
C VAL A 148 31.37 -15.82 -5.70
N LEU A 149 30.28 -16.02 -6.44
CA LEU A 149 28.92 -16.17 -5.91
C LEU A 149 28.54 -17.61 -5.54
N ARG A 150 29.47 -18.57 -5.57
CA ARG A 150 29.21 -19.97 -5.18
C ARG A 150 28.70 -20.05 -3.74
N SER A 151 27.69 -20.88 -3.52
CA SER A 151 27.17 -21.19 -2.18
C SER A 151 28.16 -22.07 -1.42
N GLU A 152 28.38 -21.73 -0.16
CA GLU A 152 29.33 -22.47 0.71
C GLU A 152 28.68 -23.74 1.30
N HIS A 153 27.37 -23.75 1.45
CA HIS A 153 26.60 -24.85 2.02
C HIS A 153 25.36 -25.15 1.19
N GLN A 154 24.82 -26.34 1.42
CA GLN A 154 23.54 -26.79 0.87
C GLN A 154 22.45 -26.83 1.96
N LEU A 155 21.20 -27.04 1.55
CA LEU A 155 20.07 -27.18 2.46
C LEU A 155 20.12 -28.51 3.20
N ASP A 156 20.19 -28.47 4.53
CA ASP A 156 20.31 -29.69 5.36
C ASP A 156 18.96 -30.41 5.53
N SER A 157 17.84 -29.70 5.53
CA SER A 157 16.48 -30.25 5.76
C SER A 157 15.40 -29.31 5.23
N LEU A 158 14.34 -29.92 4.68
CA LEU A 158 13.12 -29.19 4.28
C LEU A 158 12.32 -28.66 5.49
N ILE A 159 12.52 -29.25 6.68
CA ILE A 159 11.89 -28.78 7.92
C ILE A 159 12.94 -28.00 8.72
N SER A 160 13.22 -26.78 8.23
CA SER A 160 14.22 -25.88 8.79
C SER A 160 13.82 -24.43 8.52
N ARG A 161 14.44 -23.50 9.27
CA ARG A 161 14.26 -22.06 9.05
C ARG A 161 14.75 -21.63 7.68
N GLU A 162 15.85 -22.24 7.21
CA GLU A 162 16.41 -21.99 5.88
C GLU A 162 15.39 -22.32 4.79
N ALA A 163 14.75 -23.51 4.87
CA ALA A 163 13.75 -23.94 3.91
C ALA A 163 12.50 -23.01 3.95
N ALA A 164 12.04 -22.62 5.14
CA ALA A 164 10.94 -21.67 5.29
C ALA A 164 11.26 -20.32 4.64
N PHE A 165 12.47 -19.78 4.80
CA PHE A 165 12.88 -18.54 4.15
C PHE A 165 13.06 -18.70 2.63
N MET A 166 13.54 -19.84 2.14
CA MET A 166 13.62 -20.12 0.71
C MET A 166 12.21 -20.17 0.09
N LEU A 167 11.27 -20.86 0.72
CA LEU A 167 9.88 -20.90 0.27
C LEU A 167 9.24 -19.51 0.30
N ASN A 168 9.45 -18.74 1.37
CA ASN A 168 9.00 -17.35 1.47
C ASN A 168 9.53 -16.49 0.32
N ASN A 169 10.80 -16.66 -0.06
CA ASN A 169 11.39 -15.96 -1.22
C ASN A 169 10.71 -16.33 -2.53
N ILE A 170 10.46 -17.62 -2.75
CA ILE A 170 9.78 -18.10 -3.96
C ILE A 170 8.37 -17.49 -4.05
N VAL A 171 7.62 -17.51 -2.95
CA VAL A 171 6.26 -16.96 -2.91
C VAL A 171 6.25 -15.45 -3.12
N LEU A 172 7.19 -14.70 -2.53
CA LEU A 172 7.33 -13.25 -2.75
C LEU A 172 7.65 -12.91 -4.21
N VAL A 173 8.56 -13.66 -4.83
CA VAL A 173 8.91 -13.47 -6.25
C VAL A 173 7.75 -13.88 -7.16
N ALA A 174 7.04 -14.96 -6.83
CA ALA A 174 5.83 -15.38 -7.57
C ALA A 174 4.73 -14.31 -7.48
N LEU A 175 4.53 -13.72 -6.29
CA LEU A 175 3.58 -12.64 -6.09
C LEU A 175 3.95 -11.41 -6.94
N ALA A 176 5.22 -10.99 -6.90
CA ALA A 176 5.70 -9.89 -7.74
C ALA A 176 5.55 -10.19 -9.23
N PHE A 177 5.76 -11.45 -9.66
CA PHE A 177 5.58 -11.87 -11.04
C PHE A 177 4.10 -11.82 -11.48
N VAL A 178 3.18 -12.30 -10.66
CA VAL A 178 1.74 -12.22 -10.94
C VAL A 178 1.32 -10.76 -11.12
N ILE A 179 1.74 -9.89 -10.23
CA ILE A 179 1.44 -8.45 -10.31
C ILE A 179 2.06 -7.85 -11.58
N PHE A 180 3.32 -8.16 -11.88
CA PHE A 180 3.98 -7.73 -13.11
C PHE A 180 3.20 -8.15 -14.35
N TRP A 181 2.84 -9.43 -14.43
CA TRP A 181 2.11 -9.99 -15.57
C TRP A 181 0.76 -9.28 -15.79
N GLY A 182 -0.03 -9.12 -14.71
CA GLY A 182 -1.33 -8.44 -14.81
C GLY A 182 -1.21 -6.97 -15.18
N THR A 183 -0.20 -6.27 -14.65
CA THR A 183 0.04 -4.85 -14.94
C THR A 183 0.46 -4.60 -16.40
N PHE A 184 1.27 -5.51 -16.97
CA PHE A 184 1.74 -5.40 -18.34
C PHE A 184 0.84 -6.14 -19.35
N PHE A 185 -0.24 -6.77 -18.89
CA PHE A 185 -1.13 -7.54 -19.75
C PHE A 185 -1.75 -6.72 -20.89
N PRO A 186 -2.15 -5.44 -20.72
CA PRO A 186 -2.65 -4.61 -21.82
C PRO A 186 -1.65 -4.47 -22.96
N LEU A 187 -0.38 -4.23 -22.64
CA LEU A 187 0.68 -4.13 -23.64
C LEU A 187 0.96 -5.47 -24.34
N ILE A 188 0.93 -6.57 -23.58
CA ILE A 188 1.15 -7.92 -24.13
C ILE A 188 -0.01 -8.30 -25.04
N SER A 189 -1.26 -8.08 -24.62
CA SER A 189 -2.45 -8.38 -25.44
C SER A 189 -2.48 -7.53 -26.70
N GLY A 190 -2.21 -6.23 -26.60
CA GLY A 190 -2.11 -5.32 -27.74
C GLY A 190 -1.05 -5.77 -28.78
N ALA A 191 0.13 -6.20 -28.29
CA ALA A 191 1.19 -6.70 -29.17
C ALA A 191 0.87 -8.05 -29.84
N VAL A 192 0.10 -8.93 -29.18
CA VAL A 192 -0.20 -10.29 -29.68
C VAL A 192 -1.50 -10.34 -30.48
N THR A 193 -2.53 -9.63 -30.03
CA THR A 193 -3.88 -9.72 -30.61
C THR A 193 -4.30 -8.47 -31.38
N GLY A 194 -3.52 -7.39 -31.30
CA GLY A 194 -3.87 -6.08 -31.88
C GLY A 194 -4.91 -5.30 -31.04
N THR A 195 -5.40 -5.86 -29.93
CA THR A 195 -6.36 -5.19 -29.04
C THR A 195 -5.84 -5.20 -27.60
N GLU A 196 -5.84 -4.03 -26.97
CA GLU A 196 -5.49 -3.90 -25.56
C GLU A 196 -6.63 -4.41 -24.68
N SER A 197 -6.32 -5.33 -23.76
CA SER A 197 -7.26 -5.89 -22.81
C SER A 197 -6.72 -5.73 -21.40
N GLU A 198 -7.50 -5.14 -20.50
CA GLU A 198 -7.14 -4.96 -19.10
C GLU A 198 -7.64 -6.12 -18.24
N VAL A 199 -6.89 -6.45 -17.18
CA VAL A 199 -7.32 -7.39 -16.14
C VAL A 199 -7.67 -6.59 -14.89
N GLY A 200 -8.89 -6.79 -14.38
CA GLY A 200 -9.40 -6.07 -13.21
C GLY A 200 -9.02 -6.74 -11.87
N ALA A 201 -9.44 -6.10 -10.77
CA ALA A 201 -9.20 -6.56 -9.41
C ALA A 201 -9.55 -8.04 -9.16
N PRO A 202 -10.64 -8.63 -9.69
CA PRO A 202 -10.94 -10.05 -9.47
C PRO A 202 -9.87 -11.00 -9.99
N TRP A 203 -9.16 -10.63 -11.08
CA TRP A 203 -8.06 -11.43 -11.59
C TRP A 203 -6.85 -11.36 -10.64
N PHE A 204 -6.47 -10.16 -10.21
CA PHE A 204 -5.38 -10.01 -9.24
C PHE A 204 -5.67 -10.75 -7.95
N ASP A 205 -6.85 -10.59 -7.37
CA ASP A 205 -7.25 -11.23 -6.12
C ASP A 205 -7.21 -12.76 -6.22
N ARG A 206 -7.64 -13.33 -7.34
CA ARG A 206 -7.64 -14.77 -7.58
C ARG A 206 -6.25 -15.40 -7.41
N TYR A 207 -5.20 -14.72 -7.84
CA TYR A 207 -3.83 -15.26 -7.83
C TYR A 207 -3.02 -14.74 -6.64
N THR A 208 -3.25 -13.51 -6.20
CA THR A 208 -2.45 -12.91 -5.11
C THR A 208 -2.91 -13.37 -3.73
N VAL A 209 -4.21 -13.55 -3.50
CA VAL A 209 -4.74 -13.95 -2.19
C VAL A 209 -4.17 -15.30 -1.71
N PRO A 210 -4.14 -16.39 -2.50
CA PRO A 210 -3.53 -17.65 -2.06
C PRO A 210 -2.04 -17.49 -1.71
N LEU A 211 -1.29 -16.72 -2.50
CA LEU A 211 0.13 -16.47 -2.24
C LEU A 211 0.33 -15.64 -0.97
N ALA A 212 -0.51 -14.63 -0.75
CA ALA A 212 -0.50 -13.82 0.48
C ALA A 212 -0.82 -14.68 1.72
N LEU A 213 -1.81 -15.57 1.66
CA LEU A 213 -2.12 -16.51 2.75
C LEU A 213 -0.93 -17.40 3.08
N ALA A 214 -0.23 -17.91 2.06
CA ALA A 214 1.00 -18.69 2.25
C ALA A 214 2.11 -17.86 2.94
N LEU A 215 2.29 -16.59 2.54
CA LEU A 215 3.25 -15.68 3.19
C LEU A 215 2.93 -15.43 4.66
N VAL A 216 1.66 -15.22 4.99
CA VAL A 216 1.24 -15.02 6.38
C VAL A 216 1.51 -16.28 7.21
N ALA A 217 1.19 -17.47 6.70
CA ALA A 217 1.49 -18.72 7.37
C ALA A 217 3.01 -18.87 7.62
N LEU A 218 3.84 -18.58 6.61
CA LEU A 218 5.29 -18.63 6.72
C LEU A 218 5.84 -17.59 7.71
N ALA A 219 5.23 -16.41 7.82
CA ALA A 219 5.60 -15.40 8.80
C ALA A 219 5.41 -15.88 10.25
N GLY A 220 4.43 -16.73 10.52
CA GLY A 220 4.24 -17.36 11.83
C GLY A 220 5.15 -18.56 12.07
N ILE A 221 5.51 -19.31 11.03
CA ILE A 221 6.40 -20.48 11.11
C ILE A 221 7.86 -20.04 11.36
N GLY A 222 8.34 -19.03 10.63
CA GLY A 222 9.74 -18.58 10.67
C GLY A 222 10.30 -18.29 12.05
N PRO A 223 9.62 -17.59 12.95
CA PRO A 223 10.09 -17.31 14.30
C PRO A 223 10.35 -18.54 15.17
N ILE A 224 9.48 -19.55 15.06
CA ILE A 224 9.43 -20.70 15.99
C ILE A 224 10.14 -21.96 15.50
N ILE A 225 10.49 -22.03 14.19
CA ILE A 225 11.24 -23.17 13.64
C ILE A 225 12.76 -22.95 13.83
N PRO A 226 13.56 -23.99 14.20
CA PRO A 226 14.98 -23.87 14.37
C PRO A 226 15.74 -23.81 13.04
N TRP A 227 17.00 -23.32 13.10
CA TRP A 227 17.95 -23.44 12.01
C TRP A 227 18.36 -24.91 11.82
N ARG A 228 18.71 -25.29 10.61
CA ARG A 228 19.17 -26.61 10.16
C ARG A 228 18.09 -27.69 10.18
N ARG A 229 17.65 -28.16 11.33
CA ARG A 229 16.71 -29.29 11.45
C ARG A 229 15.78 -29.14 12.64
N ALA A 230 14.49 -29.37 12.43
CA ALA A 230 13.48 -29.45 13.49
C ALA A 230 13.24 -30.91 13.88
N THR A 231 13.10 -31.17 15.19
CA THR A 231 12.63 -32.45 15.71
C THR A 231 11.11 -32.44 15.92
N LEU A 232 10.44 -33.59 15.87
CA LEU A 232 8.99 -33.67 16.09
C LEU A 232 8.59 -33.15 17.47
N ALA A 233 9.40 -33.42 18.51
CA ALA A 233 9.17 -32.90 19.86
C ALA A 233 9.24 -31.36 19.88
N HIS A 234 10.20 -30.76 19.18
CA HIS A 234 10.30 -29.30 19.04
C HIS A 234 9.07 -28.73 18.33
N LEU A 235 8.63 -29.35 17.24
CA LEU A 235 7.43 -28.91 16.51
C LEU A 235 6.19 -28.97 17.41
N ARG A 236 5.91 -30.11 18.04
CA ARG A 236 4.74 -30.24 18.94
C ARG A 236 4.75 -29.19 20.03
N ARG A 237 5.87 -28.96 20.69
CA ARG A 237 5.99 -28.00 21.79
C ARG A 237 5.77 -26.54 21.36
N ASN A 238 6.24 -26.16 20.17
CA ASN A 238 6.25 -24.76 19.72
C ASN A 238 5.03 -24.39 18.90
N PHE A 239 4.43 -25.34 18.19
CA PHE A 239 3.26 -25.12 17.33
C PHE A 239 1.93 -25.33 18.05
N ALA A 240 1.88 -26.05 19.16
CA ALA A 240 0.64 -26.41 19.85
C ALA A 240 -0.21 -25.18 20.19
N LEU A 241 0.35 -24.16 20.86
CA LEU A 241 -0.39 -22.96 21.26
C LEU A 241 -0.81 -22.09 20.05
N PRO A 242 0.05 -21.80 19.05
CA PRO A 242 -0.38 -21.10 17.85
C PRO A 242 -1.48 -21.82 17.06
N LEU A 243 -1.41 -23.14 16.95
CA LEU A 243 -2.45 -23.93 16.28
C LEU A 243 -3.75 -23.95 17.09
N ALA A 244 -3.68 -24.00 18.41
CA ALA A 244 -4.86 -23.90 19.26
C ALA A 244 -5.54 -22.53 19.12
N ALA A 245 -4.75 -21.43 19.04
CA ALA A 245 -5.29 -20.10 18.79
C ALA A 245 -5.96 -20.00 17.42
N ALA A 246 -5.33 -20.55 16.38
CA ALA A 246 -5.93 -20.61 15.04
C ALA A 246 -7.23 -21.43 15.00
N ALA A 247 -7.26 -22.59 15.70
CA ALA A 247 -8.45 -23.43 15.80
C ALA A 247 -9.58 -22.72 16.58
N LEU A 248 -9.26 -21.96 17.64
CA LEU A 248 -10.23 -21.14 18.35
C LEU A 248 -10.85 -20.08 17.42
N ILE A 249 -10.03 -19.37 16.65
CA ILE A 249 -10.54 -18.38 15.67
C ILE A 249 -11.38 -19.06 14.59
N LEU A 250 -11.00 -20.25 14.14
CA LEU A 250 -11.80 -21.02 13.19
C LEU A 250 -13.22 -21.28 13.75
N VAL A 251 -13.31 -21.80 14.97
CA VAL A 251 -14.61 -22.06 15.64
C VAL A 251 -15.40 -20.77 15.81
N LEU A 252 -14.78 -19.69 16.29
CA LEU A 252 -15.45 -18.39 16.47
C LEU A 252 -15.93 -17.80 15.15
N SER A 253 -15.20 -18.00 14.06
CA SER A 253 -15.60 -17.53 12.72
C SER A 253 -16.93 -18.15 12.27
N PHE A 254 -17.16 -19.41 12.56
CA PHE A 254 -18.40 -20.09 12.19
C PHE A 254 -19.54 -19.87 13.21
N THR A 255 -19.23 -19.80 14.51
CA THR A 255 -20.27 -19.76 15.55
C THR A 255 -20.75 -18.36 15.87
N THR A 256 -19.87 -17.36 15.87
CA THR A 256 -20.20 -16.00 16.33
C THR A 256 -20.14 -14.96 15.22
N LEU A 257 -19.26 -15.12 14.25
CA LEU A 257 -19.05 -14.12 13.20
C LEU A 257 -19.82 -14.42 11.91
N GLY A 258 -20.36 -15.64 11.77
CA GLY A 258 -21.15 -16.06 10.60
C GLY A 258 -20.38 -15.97 9.26
N ILE A 259 -19.03 -16.08 9.29
CA ILE A 259 -18.15 -15.89 8.12
C ILE A 259 -18.01 -17.21 7.34
N SER A 260 -19.11 -17.91 7.08
CA SER A 260 -19.05 -19.15 6.31
C SER A 260 -18.88 -18.93 4.80
N SER A 261 -19.19 -17.72 4.31
CA SER A 261 -19.20 -17.38 2.88
C SER A 261 -17.84 -16.97 2.29
N SER A 262 -16.82 -16.69 3.13
CA SER A 262 -15.49 -16.28 2.67
C SER A 262 -14.37 -17.14 3.26
N PRO A 263 -14.03 -18.29 2.62
CA PRO A 263 -12.97 -19.17 3.11
C PRO A 263 -11.59 -18.49 3.22
N ALA A 264 -11.28 -17.55 2.31
CA ALA A 264 -10.03 -16.81 2.33
C ALA A 264 -9.92 -15.94 3.59
N THR A 265 -10.99 -15.24 3.98
CA THR A 265 -11.04 -14.40 5.18
C THR A 265 -10.90 -15.22 6.45
N VAL A 266 -11.61 -16.35 6.55
CA VAL A 266 -11.48 -17.29 7.68
C VAL A 266 -10.04 -17.79 7.79
N THR A 267 -9.45 -18.23 6.68
CA THR A 267 -8.06 -18.70 6.64
C THR A 267 -7.10 -17.61 7.08
N LEU A 268 -7.30 -16.37 6.63
CA LEU A 268 -6.45 -15.25 7.03
C LEU A 268 -6.58 -14.92 8.52
N PHE A 269 -7.78 -14.92 9.08
CA PHE A 269 -7.98 -14.70 10.52
C PHE A 269 -7.30 -15.78 11.36
N CYS A 270 -7.40 -17.04 10.95
CA CYS A 270 -6.68 -18.15 11.58
C CYS A 270 -5.15 -17.96 11.47
N ALA A 271 -4.65 -17.58 10.29
CA ALA A 271 -3.22 -17.33 10.07
C ALA A 271 -2.71 -16.14 10.88
N VAL A 272 -3.48 -15.05 10.99
CA VAL A 272 -3.15 -13.90 11.85
C VAL A 272 -3.05 -14.31 13.31
N ALA A 273 -4.02 -15.08 13.83
CA ALA A 273 -3.98 -15.59 15.20
C ALA A 273 -2.76 -16.47 15.44
N PHE A 274 -2.42 -17.32 14.47
CA PHE A 274 -1.23 -18.16 14.49
C PHE A 274 0.05 -17.31 14.55
N VAL A 275 0.19 -16.27 13.71
CA VAL A 275 1.35 -15.36 13.67
C VAL A 275 1.49 -14.61 14.99
N LEU A 276 0.42 -13.99 15.46
CA LEU A 276 0.45 -13.19 16.70
C LEU A 276 0.82 -14.04 17.91
N THR A 277 0.28 -15.26 18.00
CA THR A 277 0.59 -16.20 19.07
C THR A 277 2.03 -16.71 18.99
N SER A 278 2.52 -17.04 17.79
CA SER A 278 3.91 -17.46 17.57
C SER A 278 4.90 -16.38 17.99
N ILE A 279 4.66 -15.13 17.61
CA ILE A 279 5.50 -13.99 17.98
C ILE A 279 5.38 -13.70 19.47
N GLY A 280 4.18 -13.74 20.03
CA GLY A 280 3.94 -13.58 21.48
C GLY A 280 4.73 -14.59 22.32
N GLN A 281 4.78 -15.86 21.90
CA GLN A 281 5.64 -16.87 22.55
C GLN A 281 7.12 -16.49 22.53
N GLU A 282 7.63 -15.97 21.42
CA GLU A 282 9.03 -15.57 21.27
C GLU A 282 9.37 -14.36 22.15
N PHE A 283 8.44 -13.38 22.25
CA PHE A 283 8.58 -12.26 23.18
C PHE A 283 8.54 -12.75 24.64
N TRP A 284 7.63 -13.63 24.98
CA TRP A 284 7.50 -14.20 26.32
C TRP A 284 8.75 -14.96 26.74
N ARG A 285 9.28 -15.84 25.88
CA ARG A 285 10.53 -16.58 26.13
C ARG A 285 11.71 -15.64 26.33
N GLY A 286 11.85 -14.63 25.48
CA GLY A 286 12.90 -13.64 25.61
C GLY A 286 12.79 -12.81 26.88
N PHE A 287 11.56 -12.43 27.26
CA PHE A 287 11.28 -11.70 28.49
C PHE A 287 11.64 -12.52 29.75
N ILE A 288 11.18 -13.78 29.84
CA ILE A 288 11.50 -14.67 30.98
C ILE A 288 13.02 -14.88 31.08
N ALA A 289 13.69 -15.17 29.95
CA ALA A 289 15.13 -15.32 29.94
C ALA A 289 15.86 -14.04 30.42
N ARG A 290 15.38 -12.86 30.02
CA ARG A 290 15.94 -11.58 30.48
C ARG A 290 15.74 -11.37 31.97
N ARG A 291 14.54 -11.66 32.49
CA ARG A 291 14.22 -11.57 33.93
C ARG A 291 15.06 -12.52 34.77
N ALA A 292 15.34 -13.71 34.27
CA ALA A 292 16.20 -14.68 34.96
C ALA A 292 17.68 -14.23 35.07
N MET A 293 18.11 -13.36 34.13
CA MET A 293 19.51 -12.86 34.09
C MET A 293 19.70 -11.47 34.71
N SER A 294 18.62 -10.78 35.09
CA SER A 294 18.72 -9.41 35.62
C SER A 294 17.60 -9.11 36.61
N SER A 295 17.89 -8.26 37.60
CA SER A 295 16.93 -7.74 38.57
C SER A 295 16.12 -6.53 38.05
N GLU A 296 16.15 -6.24 36.74
CA GLU A 296 15.42 -5.13 36.14
C GLU A 296 13.91 -5.25 36.36
N ALA A 297 13.22 -4.13 36.59
CA ALA A 297 11.76 -4.11 36.64
C ALA A 297 11.15 -4.61 35.30
N PRO A 298 9.96 -5.24 35.30
CA PRO A 298 9.38 -5.85 34.11
C PRO A 298 9.39 -4.97 32.84
N PRO A 299 8.96 -3.69 32.86
CA PRO A 299 8.97 -2.84 31.67
C PRO A 299 10.40 -2.53 31.20
N LEU A 300 11.35 -2.36 32.12
CA LEU A 300 12.76 -2.14 31.77
C LEU A 300 13.39 -3.39 31.20
N ALA A 301 13.06 -4.58 31.69
CA ALA A 301 13.51 -5.86 31.15
C ALA A 301 13.04 -6.05 29.70
N LEU A 302 11.76 -5.72 29.40
CA LEU A 302 11.24 -5.76 28.03
C LEU A 302 11.97 -4.77 27.11
N LEU A 303 12.11 -3.52 27.54
CA LEU A 303 12.82 -2.49 26.77
C LEU A 303 14.29 -2.85 26.54
N SER A 304 14.98 -3.33 27.56
CA SER A 304 16.40 -3.74 27.46
C SER A 304 16.58 -4.95 26.57
N MET A 305 15.64 -5.91 26.58
CA MET A 305 15.61 -7.05 25.66
C MET A 305 15.51 -6.59 24.21
N ILE A 306 14.57 -5.70 23.88
CA ILE A 306 14.40 -5.12 22.53
C ILE A 306 15.67 -4.34 22.14
N ARG A 307 16.18 -3.45 23.02
CA ARG A 307 17.37 -2.62 22.74
C ARG A 307 18.62 -3.43 22.45
N ARG A 308 18.82 -4.60 23.09
CA ARG A 308 19.98 -5.47 22.87
C ARG A 308 19.87 -6.29 21.58
N ASN A 309 18.66 -6.65 21.16
CA ASN A 309 18.39 -7.47 19.98
C ASN A 309 17.41 -6.80 19.01
N ARG A 310 17.62 -5.50 18.72
CA ARG A 310 16.72 -4.64 17.92
C ARG A 310 16.33 -5.27 16.59
N ARG A 311 17.28 -5.91 15.92
CA ARG A 311 17.05 -6.55 14.62
C ARG A 311 16.03 -7.68 14.71
N ARG A 312 16.11 -8.54 15.74
CA ARG A 312 15.18 -9.65 15.95
C ARG A 312 13.79 -9.15 16.35
N TYR A 313 13.74 -8.35 17.41
CA TYR A 313 12.45 -7.87 17.93
C TYR A 313 11.81 -6.80 17.06
N GLY A 314 12.59 -5.95 16.39
CA GLY A 314 12.08 -5.04 15.37
C GLY A 314 11.43 -5.79 14.21
N GLY A 315 12.05 -6.87 13.71
CA GLY A 315 11.46 -7.75 12.71
C GLY A 315 10.17 -8.42 13.19
N TYR A 316 10.11 -8.87 14.44
CA TYR A 316 8.87 -9.41 15.02
C TYR A 316 7.76 -8.37 15.12
N ILE A 317 8.07 -7.13 15.51
CA ILE A 317 7.11 -6.02 15.52
C ILE A 317 6.60 -5.72 14.10
N VAL A 318 7.47 -5.75 13.09
CA VAL A 318 7.06 -5.63 11.68
C VAL A 318 6.03 -6.71 11.31
N HIS A 319 6.28 -7.98 11.66
CA HIS A 319 5.34 -9.06 11.35
C HIS A 319 4.00 -8.93 12.11
N VAL A 320 4.01 -8.43 13.35
CA VAL A 320 2.78 -8.06 14.07
C VAL A 320 2.02 -6.98 13.32
N GLY A 321 2.72 -5.94 12.86
CA GLY A 321 2.11 -4.85 12.08
C GLY A 321 1.50 -5.36 10.77
N ILE A 322 2.22 -6.19 10.01
CA ILE A 322 1.70 -6.82 8.78
C ILE A 322 0.47 -7.70 9.07
N ALA A 323 0.48 -8.49 10.14
CA ALA A 323 -0.66 -9.32 10.52
C ALA A 323 -1.91 -8.47 10.85
N ILE A 324 -1.73 -7.37 11.57
CA ILE A 324 -2.82 -6.43 11.90
C ILE A 324 -3.30 -5.68 10.65
N LEU A 325 -2.39 -5.25 9.77
CA LEU A 325 -2.71 -4.61 8.50
C LEU A 325 -3.57 -5.54 7.63
N LEU A 326 -3.16 -6.78 7.46
CA LEU A 326 -3.90 -7.78 6.69
C LEU A 326 -5.24 -8.15 7.33
N LEU A 327 -5.34 -8.14 8.66
CA LEU A 327 -6.63 -8.25 9.35
C LEU A 327 -7.58 -7.12 8.94
N GLY A 328 -7.09 -5.88 8.91
CA GLY A 328 -7.84 -4.71 8.44
C GLY A 328 -8.29 -4.87 6.99
N ILE A 329 -7.41 -5.29 6.08
CA ILE A 329 -7.73 -5.56 4.67
C ILE A 329 -8.83 -6.61 4.55
N ALA A 330 -8.67 -7.78 5.19
CA ALA A 330 -9.65 -8.86 5.08
C ALA A 330 -11.02 -8.48 5.64
N ALA A 331 -11.04 -7.82 6.78
CA ALA A 331 -12.30 -7.39 7.39
C ALA A 331 -13.00 -6.32 6.55
N SER A 332 -12.27 -5.31 6.08
CA SER A 332 -12.83 -4.26 5.24
C SER A 332 -13.32 -4.83 3.90
N SER A 333 -12.54 -5.67 3.22
CA SER A 333 -12.95 -6.25 1.93
C SER A 333 -14.16 -7.19 2.05
N THR A 334 -14.27 -7.95 3.16
CA THR A 334 -15.33 -8.96 3.31
C THR A 334 -16.64 -8.38 3.83
N PHE A 335 -16.57 -7.40 4.74
CA PHE A 335 -17.73 -6.90 5.47
C PHE A 335 -18.15 -5.47 5.09
N THR A 336 -17.61 -4.92 4.02
CA THR A 336 -18.08 -3.64 3.49
C THR A 336 -19.46 -3.81 2.89
N HIS A 337 -20.35 -2.93 3.28
CA HIS A 337 -21.65 -2.74 2.65
C HIS A 337 -21.61 -1.46 1.85
N THR A 338 -21.92 -1.54 0.56
CA THR A 338 -22.00 -0.39 -0.35
C THR A 338 -23.40 -0.32 -0.93
N ALA A 339 -23.94 0.89 -1.04
CA ALA A 339 -25.19 1.14 -1.74
C ALA A 339 -25.03 2.34 -2.68
N PHE A 340 -25.53 2.19 -3.90
CA PHE A 340 -25.70 3.28 -4.85
C PHE A 340 -27.18 3.68 -4.83
N THR A 341 -27.47 4.94 -4.63
CA THR A 341 -28.85 5.41 -4.47
C THR A 341 -29.00 6.85 -4.90
N ASN A 342 -30.11 7.16 -5.56
CA ASN A 342 -30.52 8.52 -5.88
C ASN A 342 -31.47 9.03 -4.79
N LEU A 343 -30.98 9.94 -3.93
CA LEU A 343 -31.67 10.37 -2.72
C LEU A 343 -32.16 11.81 -2.84
N ALA A 344 -33.47 11.99 -2.97
CA ALA A 344 -34.10 13.32 -2.99
C ALA A 344 -34.00 14.00 -1.61
N ARG A 345 -34.07 15.33 -1.58
CA ARG A 345 -34.15 16.13 -0.35
C ARG A 345 -35.25 15.62 0.58
N GLY A 346 -34.95 15.46 1.87
CA GLY A 346 -35.87 14.97 2.88
C GLY A 346 -36.06 13.45 2.91
N ARG A 347 -35.55 12.73 1.91
CA ARG A 347 -35.64 11.25 1.87
C ARG A 347 -34.47 10.60 2.61
N SER A 348 -34.68 9.37 3.02
CA SER A 348 -33.67 8.58 3.74
C SER A 348 -33.52 7.18 3.16
N THR A 349 -32.33 6.64 3.29
CA THR A 349 -31.98 5.24 3.01
C THR A 349 -31.31 4.61 4.23
N THR A 350 -31.20 3.29 4.25
CA THR A 350 -30.54 2.55 5.34
C THR A 350 -29.42 1.69 4.82
N LEU A 351 -28.27 1.72 5.50
CA LEU A 351 -27.09 0.91 5.17
C LEU A 351 -26.39 0.45 6.44
N GLY A 352 -26.16 -0.85 6.59
CA GLY A 352 -25.42 -1.41 7.73
C GLY A 352 -25.97 -1.05 9.12
N GLY A 353 -27.28 -0.86 9.23
CA GLY A 353 -27.96 -0.44 10.47
C GLY A 353 -27.93 1.07 10.72
N TYR A 354 -27.43 1.87 9.78
CA TYR A 354 -27.48 3.33 9.82
C TYR A 354 -28.55 3.86 8.87
N ARG A 355 -29.29 4.86 9.29
CA ARG A 355 -30.23 5.62 8.46
C ARG A 355 -29.56 6.93 8.06
N MET A 356 -29.47 7.19 6.76
CA MET A 356 -28.90 8.38 6.16
C MET A 356 -30.01 9.19 5.51
N THR A 357 -30.18 10.44 5.91
CA THR A 357 -31.22 11.35 5.43
C THR A 357 -30.59 12.52 4.71
N ASN A 358 -30.98 12.78 3.47
CA ASN A 358 -30.58 13.99 2.74
C ASN A 358 -31.35 15.20 3.30
N VAL A 359 -30.68 16.04 4.06
CA VAL A 359 -31.31 17.17 4.76
C VAL A 359 -31.47 18.36 3.84
N ARG A 360 -30.38 18.76 3.15
CA ARG A 360 -30.37 19.92 2.26
C ARG A 360 -29.19 19.89 1.30
N PRO A 361 -29.33 20.52 0.11
CA PRO A 361 -28.18 20.72 -0.78
C PRO A 361 -27.21 21.78 -0.24
N THR A 362 -26.00 21.78 -0.77
CA THR A 362 -24.97 22.81 -0.59
C THR A 362 -24.37 23.17 -1.94
N ALA A 363 -24.03 24.43 -2.14
CA ALA A 363 -23.34 24.88 -3.34
C ALA A 363 -22.37 26.01 -2.98
N SER A 364 -21.21 26.03 -3.60
CA SER A 364 -20.26 27.14 -3.57
C SER A 364 -19.67 27.38 -4.95
N ILE A 365 -19.33 28.61 -5.25
CA ILE A 365 -18.68 29.01 -6.49
C ILE A 365 -17.46 29.88 -6.20
N VAL A 366 -16.46 29.76 -7.07
CA VAL A 366 -15.31 30.65 -7.12
C VAL A 366 -15.42 31.47 -8.39
N THR A 367 -15.49 32.79 -8.27
CA THR A 367 -15.66 33.71 -9.40
C THR A 367 -14.36 34.38 -9.84
N ASP A 368 -13.21 33.87 -9.39
CA ASP A 368 -11.90 34.35 -9.81
C ASP A 368 -11.50 33.69 -11.15
N PRO A 369 -11.42 34.46 -12.25
CA PRO A 369 -11.05 33.93 -13.55
C PRO A 369 -9.61 33.40 -13.62
N THR A 370 -8.78 33.70 -12.64
CA THR A 370 -7.39 33.21 -12.55
C THR A 370 -7.27 31.93 -11.74
N SER A 371 -8.35 31.46 -11.12
CA SER A 371 -8.37 30.25 -10.33
C SER A 371 -8.18 29.00 -11.21
N THR A 372 -7.22 28.18 -10.84
CA THR A 372 -7.04 26.83 -11.41
C THR A 372 -7.72 25.74 -10.57
N GLY A 373 -8.36 26.15 -9.46
CA GLY A 373 -9.13 25.26 -8.60
C GLY A 373 -10.56 25.02 -9.10
N ALA A 374 -11.33 24.25 -8.33
CA ALA A 374 -12.74 24.03 -8.60
C ALA A 374 -13.50 25.36 -8.63
N LEU A 375 -14.24 25.60 -9.72
CA LEU A 375 -15.07 26.81 -9.87
C LEU A 375 -16.47 26.61 -9.31
N LEU A 376 -17.01 25.40 -9.37
CA LEU A 376 -18.29 25.01 -8.81
C LEU A 376 -18.13 23.79 -7.92
N THR A 377 -18.65 23.86 -6.69
CA THR A 377 -18.77 22.71 -5.80
C THR A 377 -20.22 22.54 -5.41
N LEU A 378 -20.78 21.36 -5.68
CA LEU A 378 -22.16 20.99 -5.35
C LEU A 378 -22.13 19.85 -4.35
N GLY A 379 -23.01 19.87 -3.35
CA GLY A 379 -23.03 18.85 -2.33
C GLY A 379 -24.37 18.68 -1.65
N VAL A 380 -24.41 17.76 -0.70
CA VAL A 380 -25.55 17.55 0.19
C VAL A 380 -25.12 17.36 1.62
N ILE A 381 -25.99 17.71 2.56
CA ILE A 381 -25.82 17.39 3.97
C ILE A 381 -26.62 16.13 4.28
N LEU A 382 -25.91 15.06 4.67
CA LEU A 382 -26.52 13.80 5.08
C LEU A 382 -26.48 13.69 6.61
N ARG A 383 -27.63 13.61 7.25
CA ARG A 383 -27.74 13.28 8.68
C ARG A 383 -27.77 11.76 8.83
N VAL A 384 -26.83 11.23 9.61
CA VAL A 384 -26.72 9.81 9.90
C VAL A 384 -27.23 9.53 11.31
N THR A 385 -28.17 8.59 11.42
CA THR A 385 -28.74 8.14 12.68
C THR A 385 -28.67 6.62 12.81
N ARG A 386 -28.61 6.12 14.04
CA ARG A 386 -28.70 4.69 14.36
C ARG A 386 -29.67 4.50 15.51
N ASP A 387 -30.64 3.61 15.35
CA ASP A 387 -31.70 3.36 16.35
C ASP A 387 -32.39 4.66 16.81
N GLY A 388 -32.63 5.57 15.84
CA GLY A 388 -33.25 6.87 16.10
C GLY A 388 -32.33 7.94 16.73
N ARG A 389 -31.13 7.60 17.15
CA ARG A 389 -30.17 8.54 17.73
C ARG A 389 -29.24 9.12 16.67
N TYR A 390 -28.95 10.41 16.79
CA TYR A 390 -27.94 11.06 15.95
C TYR A 390 -26.56 10.46 16.20
N VAL A 391 -25.83 10.21 15.10
CA VAL A 391 -24.46 9.69 15.13
C VAL A 391 -23.48 10.70 14.55
N MET A 392 -23.74 11.20 13.31
CA MET A 392 -22.84 12.12 12.61
C MET A 392 -23.58 12.84 11.48
N THR A 393 -22.89 13.81 10.88
CA THR A 393 -23.28 14.45 9.63
C THR A 393 -22.17 14.21 8.60
N LEU A 394 -22.53 13.87 7.37
CA LEU A 394 -21.61 13.73 6.24
C LEU A 394 -21.91 14.86 5.24
N HIS A 395 -20.86 15.36 4.56
CA HIS A 395 -20.91 16.45 3.61
C HIS A 395 -20.22 16.05 2.30
N PRO A 396 -20.74 15.05 1.55
CA PRO A 396 -20.16 14.70 0.27
C PRO A 396 -20.36 15.83 -0.73
N THR A 397 -19.34 16.10 -1.56
CA THR A 397 -19.35 17.13 -2.59
C THR A 397 -18.89 16.61 -3.94
N ALA A 398 -19.30 17.27 -4.99
CA ALA A 398 -18.82 17.12 -6.35
C ALA A 398 -18.17 18.44 -6.77
N GLU A 399 -16.94 18.40 -7.18
CA GLU A 399 -16.13 19.54 -7.59
C GLU A 399 -15.95 19.53 -9.11
N PHE A 400 -16.11 20.69 -9.71
CA PHE A 400 -16.04 20.90 -11.16
C PHE A 400 -14.97 21.94 -11.48
N TYR A 401 -14.05 21.54 -12.33
CA TYR A 401 -12.90 22.33 -12.73
C TYR A 401 -13.07 22.90 -14.14
N PRO A 402 -12.40 24.01 -14.48
CA PRO A 402 -12.50 24.60 -15.81
C PRO A 402 -11.77 23.76 -16.87
N ASP A 403 -12.35 23.72 -18.08
CA ASP A 403 -11.72 23.18 -19.28
C ASP A 403 -11.22 24.30 -20.19
N ALA A 404 -9.93 24.28 -20.52
CA ALA A 404 -9.32 25.27 -21.39
C ALA A 404 -9.66 25.09 -22.89
N SER A 405 -10.26 23.95 -23.30
CA SER A 405 -10.57 23.68 -24.71
C SER A 405 -11.70 24.53 -25.26
N GLY A 406 -12.61 24.99 -24.41
CA GLY A 406 -13.80 25.75 -24.79
C GLY A 406 -14.85 24.95 -25.56
N ALA A 407 -14.73 23.63 -25.66
CA ALA A 407 -15.59 22.77 -26.48
C ALA A 407 -17.05 22.76 -26.01
N GLU A 408 -17.29 22.90 -24.69
CA GLU A 408 -18.61 22.82 -24.05
C GLU A 408 -19.33 24.19 -23.98
N GLY A 409 -18.82 25.20 -24.67
CA GLY A 409 -19.35 26.55 -24.67
C GLY A 409 -18.93 27.39 -23.46
N PRO A 410 -19.33 28.68 -23.38
CA PRO A 410 -18.72 29.63 -22.46
C PRO A 410 -19.01 29.36 -20.97
N VAL A 411 -20.19 28.83 -20.63
CA VAL A 411 -20.52 28.43 -19.24
C VAL A 411 -20.11 26.98 -19.00
N GLY A 412 -20.34 26.09 -19.97
CA GLY A 412 -19.96 24.68 -19.88
C GLY A 412 -18.46 24.51 -19.64
N SER A 413 -17.62 25.28 -20.32
CA SER A 413 -16.15 25.22 -20.14
C SER A 413 -15.67 25.62 -18.73
N LEU A 414 -16.47 26.33 -17.95
CA LEU A 414 -16.14 26.60 -16.55
C LEU A 414 -16.23 25.37 -15.64
N ILE A 415 -16.87 24.28 -16.11
CA ILE A 415 -17.15 23.07 -15.31
C ILE A 415 -16.95 21.78 -16.11
N ALA A 416 -16.42 21.83 -17.33
CA ALA A 416 -16.25 20.67 -18.22
C ALA A 416 -14.88 19.99 -18.08
N GLY A 417 -13.99 20.54 -17.27
CA GLY A 417 -12.69 19.92 -16.94
C GLY A 417 -12.83 18.72 -16.02
N ASP A 418 -11.81 18.47 -15.23
CA ASP A 418 -11.83 17.36 -14.28
C ASP A 418 -13.02 17.46 -13.32
N GLN A 419 -13.63 16.32 -13.04
CA GLN A 419 -14.73 16.18 -12.11
C GLN A 419 -14.26 15.32 -10.94
N VAL A 420 -14.34 15.86 -9.73
CA VAL A 420 -13.89 15.17 -8.53
C VAL A 420 -15.06 14.93 -7.58
N SER A 421 -15.29 13.66 -7.25
CA SER A 421 -16.24 13.27 -6.20
C SER A 421 -15.52 13.26 -4.86
N GLU A 422 -15.69 14.30 -4.06
CA GLU A 422 -15.05 14.41 -2.75
C GLU A 422 -15.80 13.55 -1.72
N LEU A 423 -15.02 12.67 -1.06
CA LEU A 423 -15.55 11.74 -0.09
C LEU A 423 -15.78 12.41 1.27
N SER A 424 -17.00 12.33 1.79
CA SER A 424 -17.22 12.62 3.22
C SER A 424 -17.11 11.34 4.02
N LEU A 425 -16.15 11.30 4.96
CA LEU A 425 -15.77 10.13 5.73
C LEU A 425 -15.80 10.41 7.22
N ASN A 426 -16.37 9.48 7.97
CA ASN A 426 -16.27 9.43 9.43
C ASN A 426 -15.62 8.13 9.86
N THR A 427 -14.44 8.23 10.47
CA THR A 427 -13.57 7.11 10.84
C THR A 427 -13.70 6.76 12.31
N SER A 428 -13.77 5.47 12.62
CA SER A 428 -13.73 4.93 13.98
C SER A 428 -12.95 3.63 14.06
N LEU A 429 -12.56 3.20 15.29
CA LEU A 429 -11.87 1.92 15.49
C LEU A 429 -12.68 0.69 15.07
N ARG A 430 -13.98 0.82 14.92
CA ARG A 430 -14.88 -0.29 14.57
C ARG A 430 -15.31 -0.27 13.12
N ARG A 431 -15.53 0.93 12.56
CA ARG A 431 -16.16 1.08 11.26
C ARG A 431 -16.02 2.50 10.74
N ASP A 432 -15.78 2.62 9.46
CA ASP A 432 -15.87 3.87 8.73
C ASP A 432 -17.22 3.95 8.02
N ILE A 433 -17.79 5.15 8.00
CA ILE A 433 -19.02 5.45 7.26
C ILE A 433 -18.69 6.58 6.31
N SER A 434 -18.97 6.36 5.04
CA SER A 434 -18.63 7.32 4.00
C SER A 434 -19.80 7.54 3.01
N ALA A 435 -19.76 8.71 2.40
CA ALA A 435 -20.66 9.08 1.32
C ALA A 435 -19.88 9.87 0.27
N ALA A 436 -20.11 9.59 -1.00
CA ALA A 436 -19.63 10.38 -2.14
C ALA A 436 -20.80 10.67 -3.07
N ILE A 437 -20.73 11.81 -3.78
CA ILE A 437 -21.67 12.15 -4.86
C ILE A 437 -21.02 11.78 -6.18
N ASP A 438 -21.78 11.18 -7.10
CA ASP A 438 -21.32 10.99 -8.48
C ASP A 438 -21.38 12.34 -9.22
N ALA A 439 -20.20 12.92 -9.47
CA ALA A 439 -20.08 14.22 -10.11
C ALA A 439 -20.57 14.19 -11.57
N ALA A 440 -20.36 13.08 -12.29
CA ALA A 440 -20.79 12.94 -13.68
C ALA A 440 -22.33 12.87 -13.81
N GLU A 441 -23.00 12.15 -12.91
CA GLU A 441 -24.47 12.13 -12.87
C GLU A 441 -25.05 13.51 -12.50
N ILE A 442 -24.44 14.25 -11.57
CA ILE A 442 -24.86 15.63 -11.24
C ILE A 442 -24.70 16.55 -12.44
N GLN A 443 -23.56 16.51 -13.13
CA GLN A 443 -23.35 17.33 -14.33
C GLN A 443 -24.38 16.99 -15.41
N THR A 444 -24.64 15.71 -15.64
CA THR A 444 -25.66 15.26 -16.59
C THR A 444 -27.05 15.79 -16.23
N ALA A 445 -27.41 15.80 -14.95
CA ALA A 445 -28.68 16.35 -14.47
C ALA A 445 -28.80 17.85 -14.71
N LEU A 446 -27.68 18.60 -14.67
CA LEU A 446 -27.65 20.05 -14.89
C LEU A 446 -27.43 20.43 -16.36
N GLN A 447 -27.24 19.49 -17.28
CA GLN A 447 -26.88 19.76 -18.68
C GLN A 447 -27.88 20.66 -19.40
N GLY A 448 -29.18 20.53 -19.07
CA GLY A 448 -30.22 21.40 -19.62
C GLY A 448 -30.06 22.87 -19.24
N GLU A 449 -29.71 23.14 -17.98
CA GLU A 449 -29.45 24.50 -17.46
C GLU A 449 -28.17 25.08 -18.05
N ILE A 450 -27.11 24.25 -18.16
CA ILE A 450 -25.83 24.61 -18.77
C ILE A 450 -26.03 25.01 -20.24
N ASN A 451 -26.80 24.25 -21.01
CA ASN A 451 -27.08 24.52 -22.41
C ASN A 451 -27.87 25.83 -22.59
N GLN A 452 -28.85 26.08 -21.71
CA GLN A 452 -29.63 27.35 -21.71
C GLN A 452 -28.70 28.53 -21.37
N ALA A 453 -27.84 28.40 -20.38
CA ALA A 453 -26.86 29.41 -20.00
C ALA A 453 -25.87 29.70 -21.14
N ASN A 454 -25.35 28.69 -21.79
CA ASN A 454 -24.51 28.85 -22.98
C ASN A 454 -25.19 29.63 -24.10
N ALA A 455 -26.47 29.30 -24.38
CA ALA A 455 -27.26 29.99 -25.41
C ALA A 455 -27.46 31.48 -25.09
N LEU A 456 -27.62 31.83 -23.82
CA LEU A 456 -27.75 33.24 -23.40
C LEU A 456 -26.44 34.03 -23.62
N VAL A 457 -25.30 33.47 -23.27
CA VAL A 457 -23.97 34.12 -23.49
C VAL A 457 -23.73 34.27 -25.00
N VAL A 458 -23.99 33.24 -25.78
CA VAL A 458 -23.77 33.27 -27.25
C VAL A 458 -24.70 34.29 -27.93
N LYS A 459 -25.93 34.50 -27.42
CA LYS A 459 -26.86 35.49 -27.95
C LYS A 459 -26.34 36.92 -27.75
N ASP A 460 -25.61 37.19 -26.69
CA ASP A 460 -25.05 38.51 -26.37
C ASP A 460 -23.60 38.71 -26.93
N ARG A 461 -23.36 38.23 -28.15
CA ARG A 461 -22.04 38.33 -28.79
C ARG A 461 -21.54 39.76 -29.01
N ALA A 462 -22.45 40.76 -29.04
CA ALA A 462 -22.10 42.17 -29.19
C ALA A 462 -21.40 42.77 -27.95
N ALA A 463 -21.46 42.11 -26.80
CA ALA A 463 -20.99 42.64 -25.53
C ALA A 463 -19.42 42.59 -25.36
N GLY A 464 -18.73 41.90 -26.23
CA GLY A 464 -17.25 41.70 -26.15
C GLY A 464 -16.80 40.65 -25.11
N PRO A 465 -15.57 40.13 -25.22
CA PRO A 465 -15.10 38.94 -24.44
C PRO A 465 -15.18 39.13 -22.93
N ALA A 466 -14.81 40.28 -22.40
CA ALA A 466 -14.82 40.54 -20.96
C ALA A 466 -16.21 40.44 -20.34
N LYS A 467 -17.23 41.01 -21.00
CA LYS A 467 -18.62 40.92 -20.55
C LYS A 467 -19.22 39.51 -20.72
N GLN A 468 -18.79 38.79 -21.75
CA GLN A 468 -19.20 37.37 -21.91
C GLN A 468 -18.66 36.50 -20.77
N THR A 469 -17.41 36.73 -20.35
CA THR A 469 -16.81 36.05 -19.18
C THR A 469 -17.60 36.40 -17.91
N GLU A 470 -17.88 37.68 -17.66
CA GLU A 470 -18.65 38.12 -16.50
C GLU A 470 -20.06 37.49 -16.49
N LEU A 471 -20.73 37.47 -17.65
CA LEU A 471 -22.04 36.85 -17.80
C LEU A 471 -21.99 35.34 -17.58
N SER A 472 -20.92 34.64 -18.02
CA SER A 472 -20.73 33.22 -17.79
C SER A 472 -20.65 32.88 -16.31
N TYR A 473 -19.86 33.64 -15.53
CA TYR A 473 -19.77 33.46 -14.07
C TYR A 473 -21.11 33.81 -13.38
N PHE A 474 -21.81 34.83 -13.84
CA PHE A 474 -23.13 35.17 -13.31
C PHE A 474 -24.15 34.05 -13.52
N LEU A 475 -24.16 33.44 -14.71
CA LEU A 475 -25.03 32.31 -15.04
C LEU A 475 -24.63 31.04 -14.29
N LEU A 476 -23.34 30.77 -14.12
CA LEU A 476 -22.86 29.69 -13.24
C LEU A 476 -23.34 29.87 -11.79
N ALA A 477 -23.31 31.11 -11.29
CA ALA A 477 -23.90 31.44 -9.98
C ALA A 477 -25.42 31.27 -9.93
N ALA A 478 -26.12 31.48 -11.05
CA ALA A 478 -27.56 31.20 -11.14
C ALA A 478 -27.84 29.70 -11.10
N ILE A 479 -27.05 28.86 -11.80
CA ILE A 479 -27.14 27.39 -11.74
C ILE A 479 -26.93 26.91 -10.31
N ALA A 480 -25.88 27.40 -9.63
CA ALA A 480 -25.59 27.04 -8.22
C ALA A 480 -26.77 27.42 -7.29
N ARG A 481 -27.43 28.57 -7.51
CA ARG A 481 -28.63 28.99 -6.75
C ARG A 481 -29.82 28.12 -7.09
N GLY A 482 -30.01 27.76 -8.37
CA GLY A 482 -31.05 26.82 -8.82
C GLY A 482 -30.91 25.48 -8.07
N TYR A 483 -29.72 24.93 -8.02
CA TYR A 483 -29.40 23.72 -7.28
C TYR A 483 -29.76 23.80 -5.79
N LEU A 484 -29.52 24.93 -5.13
CA LEU A 484 -29.90 25.12 -3.73
C LEU A 484 -31.41 25.16 -3.52
N HIS A 485 -32.18 25.67 -4.48
CA HIS A 485 -33.62 25.83 -4.39
C HIS A 485 -34.37 24.55 -4.76
N ASP A 486 -34.05 23.97 -5.92
CA ASP A 486 -34.66 22.76 -6.47
C ASP A 486 -33.56 21.78 -6.93
N PRO A 487 -32.92 21.06 -5.98
CA PRO A 487 -31.85 20.15 -6.31
C PRO A 487 -32.37 18.91 -7.04
N PRO A 488 -31.65 18.40 -8.05
CA PRO A 488 -31.91 17.07 -8.57
C PRO A 488 -31.74 16.02 -7.45
N THR A 489 -32.22 14.81 -7.67
CA THR A 489 -31.91 13.71 -6.75
C THR A 489 -30.42 13.51 -6.68
N ALA A 490 -29.84 13.45 -5.46
CA ALA A 490 -28.42 13.28 -5.27
C ALA A 490 -28.00 11.82 -5.57
N PRO A 491 -27.15 11.58 -6.58
CA PRO A 491 -26.60 10.26 -6.86
C PRO A 491 -25.49 9.97 -5.87
N LEU A 492 -25.78 9.12 -4.90
CA LEU A 492 -24.90 8.83 -3.77
C LEU A 492 -24.34 7.42 -3.82
N LYS A 493 -23.03 7.30 -3.63
CA LYS A 493 -22.37 6.09 -3.20
C LYS A 493 -22.20 6.16 -1.69
N LEU A 494 -22.85 5.26 -0.98
CA LEU A 494 -22.76 5.15 0.48
C LEU A 494 -21.97 3.88 0.82
N ALA A 495 -21.08 3.97 1.78
CA ALA A 495 -20.36 2.79 2.25
C ALA A 495 -20.25 2.75 3.78
N SER A 496 -20.23 1.51 4.29
CA SER A 496 -19.98 1.19 5.69
C SER A 496 -18.90 0.12 5.74
N THR A 497 -17.67 0.52 6.06
CA THR A 497 -16.47 -0.31 5.92
C THR A 497 -15.87 -0.59 7.29
N PRO A 498 -15.97 -1.82 7.82
CA PRO A 498 -15.46 -2.14 9.14
C PRO A 498 -13.95 -2.29 9.15
N LEU A 499 -13.33 -1.92 10.28
CA LEU A 499 -11.94 -2.17 10.67
C LEU A 499 -10.87 -1.60 9.73
N VAL A 500 -11.16 -0.66 8.83
CA VAL A 500 -10.16 -0.03 7.94
C VAL A 500 -9.05 0.64 8.76
N VAL A 501 -9.38 1.26 9.85
CA VAL A 501 -8.42 1.94 10.72
C VAL A 501 -7.30 1.01 11.20
N TRP A 502 -7.57 -0.31 11.30
CA TRP A 502 -6.56 -1.30 11.70
C TRP A 502 -5.50 -1.54 10.63
N LEU A 503 -5.82 -1.25 9.35
CA LEU A 503 -4.82 -1.21 8.28
C LEU A 503 -3.77 -0.12 8.58
N TRP A 504 -4.21 1.09 8.93
CA TRP A 504 -3.32 2.21 9.26
C TRP A 504 -2.54 1.98 10.55
N ILE A 505 -3.19 1.43 11.58
CA ILE A 505 -2.51 1.03 12.84
C ILE A 505 -1.45 -0.02 12.55
N GLY A 506 -1.76 -1.04 11.75
CA GLY A 506 -0.80 -2.07 11.32
C GLY A 506 0.40 -1.47 10.60
N ALA A 507 0.17 -0.53 9.70
CA ALA A 507 1.22 0.20 8.98
C ALA A 507 2.13 1.03 9.93
N LEU A 508 1.56 1.71 10.92
CA LEU A 508 2.33 2.43 11.95
C LEU A 508 3.19 1.47 12.79
N ILE A 509 2.68 0.28 13.09
CA ILE A 509 3.44 -0.76 13.81
C ILE A 509 4.60 -1.27 12.93
N VAL A 510 4.37 -1.47 11.62
CA VAL A 510 5.43 -1.82 10.65
C VAL A 510 6.52 -0.75 10.64
N LEU A 511 6.14 0.52 10.57
CA LEU A 511 7.06 1.65 10.62
C LEU A 511 7.90 1.64 11.91
N ALA A 512 7.26 1.51 13.06
CA ALA A 512 7.95 1.46 14.35
C ALA A 512 8.93 0.27 14.43
N GLY A 513 8.50 -0.92 14.00
CA GLY A 513 9.35 -2.12 13.95
C GLY A 513 10.55 -1.96 13.02
N GLY A 514 10.33 -1.37 11.82
CA GLY A 514 11.37 -1.07 10.85
C GLY A 514 12.40 -0.07 11.39
N LEU A 515 11.97 1.01 12.00
CA LEU A 515 12.84 1.99 12.66
C LEU A 515 13.68 1.36 13.78
N ILE A 516 13.09 0.51 14.61
CA ILE A 516 13.81 -0.25 15.65
C ILE A 516 14.86 -1.16 15.02
N ALA A 517 14.54 -1.83 13.92
CA ALA A 517 15.45 -2.75 13.23
C ALA A 517 16.64 -2.04 12.54
N ILE A 518 16.42 -0.84 12.00
CA ILE A 518 17.46 0.00 11.35
C ILE A 518 18.42 0.58 12.38
N TRP A 519 17.91 0.98 13.54
CA TRP A 519 18.70 1.72 14.53
C TRP A 519 19.89 0.89 15.03
N PRO A 520 21.13 1.44 15.02
CA PRO A 520 22.31 0.69 15.45
C PRO A 520 22.22 0.32 16.93
N PRO A 521 22.71 -0.88 17.32
CA PRO A 521 22.74 -1.27 18.72
C PRO A 521 23.64 -0.34 19.54
N PRO A 522 23.36 -0.15 20.84
CA PRO A 522 24.21 0.64 21.72
C PRO A 522 25.66 0.16 21.66
N GLY A 523 26.63 1.05 21.51
CA GLY A 523 28.07 0.74 21.44
C GLY A 523 28.60 0.31 20.06
N ALA A 524 27.74 0.10 19.04
CA ALA A 524 28.21 -0.29 17.69
C ALA A 524 29.06 0.81 17.02
N MET A 525 28.80 2.07 17.31
CA MET A 525 29.61 3.20 16.80
C MET A 525 30.93 3.38 17.56
N THR A 526 30.91 3.26 18.88
CA THR A 526 32.11 3.39 19.73
C THR A 526 33.08 2.24 19.53
N GLY A 527 32.60 1.00 19.35
CA GLY A 527 33.44 -0.17 19.08
C GLY A 527 34.18 -0.08 17.73
N ARG A 528 33.50 0.43 16.68
CA ARG A 528 34.12 0.60 15.35
C ARG A 528 35.14 1.74 15.31
N VAL A 529 34.85 2.85 15.96
CA VAL A 529 35.77 3.98 16.06
C VAL A 529 37.01 3.53 16.84
N ARG A 530 36.82 2.81 17.95
CA ARG A 530 37.91 2.27 18.75
C ARG A 530 38.73 1.21 17.99
N ALA A 531 38.07 0.31 17.25
CA ALA A 531 38.80 -0.69 16.44
C ALA A 531 39.58 -0.05 15.28
N ARG A 532 39.04 0.95 14.60
CA ARG A 532 39.75 1.71 13.56
C ARG A 532 40.93 2.51 14.15
N TYR A 533 40.70 3.13 15.30
CA TYR A 533 41.76 3.85 16.01
C TYR A 533 42.90 2.91 16.44
N LEU A 534 42.56 1.78 17.04
CA LEU A 534 43.57 0.77 17.45
C LEU A 534 44.29 0.16 16.24
N ALA A 535 43.60 -0.10 15.12
CA ALA A 535 44.20 -0.58 13.89
C ALA A 535 45.18 0.47 13.29
N ARG A 536 44.83 1.76 13.36
CA ARG A 536 45.68 2.85 12.88
C ARG A 536 46.90 3.06 13.75
N VAL A 537 46.73 3.02 15.08
CA VAL A 537 47.85 3.07 16.06
C VAL A 537 48.77 1.87 15.90
N ALA A 538 48.24 0.65 15.71
CA ALA A 538 49.07 -0.54 15.45
C ALA A 538 49.84 -0.43 14.12
N GLN A 539 49.24 0.19 13.10
CA GLN A 539 49.88 0.44 11.81
C GLN A 539 50.99 1.51 11.91
N GLU A 540 50.77 2.52 12.72
CA GLU A 540 51.78 3.57 12.99
C GLU A 540 52.93 3.08 13.85
N LEU A 541 52.63 2.27 14.88
CA LEU A 541 53.65 1.63 15.73
C LEU A 541 54.43 0.52 15.04
N GLY A 542 53.85 -0.18 14.05
CA GLY A 542 54.55 -1.17 13.23
C GLY A 542 55.40 -0.59 12.09
N ARG A 543 55.40 0.74 11.94
CA ARG A 543 56.24 1.50 11.00
C ARG A 543 57.37 2.27 11.69
N ALA A 544 57.40 2.27 13.02
CA ALA A 544 58.48 2.79 13.84
C ALA A 544 59.38 1.61 14.37
#